data_7c40b360fd306839d651138e51b71625
#
_entry.id   7c40b360fd306839d651138e51b71625
#
_cell.length_a   1.000
_cell.length_b   1.000
_cell.length_c   1.000
_cell.angle_alpha   90.00
_cell.angle_beta   90.00
_cell.angle_gamma   90.00
#
_symmetry.space_group_name_H-M   'P 1'
#
loop_
_entity.id
_entity.type
_entity.pdbx_description
1 polymer ?
#
loop_
_entity_poly.entity_id
_entity_poly.type
_entity_poly.pdbx_seq_one_letter_code
_entity_poly.pdbx_strand_id
1 'polypeptide(L)'
;SGLQAGKVYHVRAYATNEIGTQYGNEILFTPSYVDDGLDMILMESATFLMGGNDGNESGPTFLVSVPAFYLSKVETTQKLWVEVMNYNPTCTDCPSPVDDYYPVSNITWYDAIVFCNKLSFLKGLSPCYSINGETDPDNWIYQNNIEERVVCDWNAKGYRLPNEAEWEYAAGGGAEH
;
A
#
# COMPACT_ATOMS: atom_id res chain seq x y z
N SER A 1 4.90 -16.11 -18.68
CA SER A 1 5.72 -16.03 -17.46
C SER A 1 6.31 -14.64 -17.38
N GLY A 2 5.95 -13.90 -16.33
CA GLY A 2 6.43 -12.53 -16.09
C GLY A 2 7.87 -12.49 -15.56
N LEU A 3 8.44 -11.28 -15.47
CA LEU A 3 9.73 -11.04 -14.85
C LEU A 3 9.57 -11.18 -13.32
N GLN A 4 10.60 -11.70 -12.66
CA GLN A 4 10.63 -11.84 -11.20
C GLN A 4 11.25 -10.60 -10.57
N ALA A 5 10.59 -10.04 -9.57
CA ALA A 5 11.12 -8.90 -8.82
C ALA A 5 12.44 -9.24 -8.12
N GLY A 6 13.32 -8.23 -8.02
CA GLY A 6 14.64 -8.38 -7.41
C GLY A 6 15.66 -9.18 -8.24
N LYS A 7 15.23 -9.80 -9.35
CA LYS A 7 16.15 -10.52 -10.25
C LYS A 7 16.68 -9.56 -11.30
N VAL A 8 18.00 -9.59 -11.50
CA VAL A 8 18.64 -8.80 -12.55
C VAL A 8 18.38 -9.43 -13.91
N TYR A 9 17.86 -8.64 -14.84
CA TYR A 9 17.66 -9.00 -16.24
C TYR A 9 18.56 -8.15 -17.13
N HIS A 10 19.09 -8.79 -18.17
CA HIS A 10 19.83 -8.14 -19.23
C HIS A 10 18.86 -7.82 -20.37
N VAL A 11 18.65 -6.55 -20.63
CA VAL A 11 17.68 -6.08 -21.63
C VAL A 11 18.41 -5.32 -22.73
N ARG A 12 18.15 -5.68 -23.99
CA ARG A 12 18.65 -4.96 -25.15
C ARG A 12 17.62 -4.95 -26.28
N ALA A 13 17.54 -3.84 -26.98
CA ALA A 13 16.77 -3.76 -28.20
C ALA A 13 17.46 -4.58 -29.32
N TYR A 14 16.68 -5.09 -30.25
CA TYR A 14 17.20 -5.70 -31.46
C TYR A 14 16.36 -5.32 -32.69
N ALA A 15 16.99 -5.33 -33.84
CA ALA A 15 16.33 -5.20 -35.13
C ALA A 15 16.84 -6.30 -36.08
N THR A 16 15.95 -6.89 -36.84
CA THR A 16 16.26 -7.93 -37.80
C THR A 16 15.83 -7.49 -39.20
N ASN A 17 16.70 -7.71 -40.18
CA ASN A 17 16.39 -7.54 -41.60
C ASN A 17 16.91 -8.76 -42.39
N GLU A 18 16.89 -8.67 -43.71
CA GLU A 18 17.37 -9.76 -44.61
C GLU A 18 18.87 -10.07 -44.47
N ILE A 19 19.65 -9.15 -43.90
CA ILE A 19 21.11 -9.30 -43.72
C ILE A 19 21.43 -9.93 -42.36
N GLY A 20 20.54 -9.83 -41.37
CA GLY A 20 20.72 -10.42 -40.04
C GLY A 20 20.15 -9.58 -38.92
N THR A 21 20.47 -9.99 -37.69
CA THR A 21 19.99 -9.32 -36.46
C THR A 21 21.11 -8.47 -35.87
N GLN A 22 20.80 -7.21 -35.56
CA GLN A 22 21.68 -6.29 -34.83
C GLN A 22 21.06 -6.01 -33.45
N TYR A 23 21.91 -5.92 -32.45
CA TYR A 23 21.53 -5.69 -31.06
C TYR A 23 22.04 -4.31 -30.61
N GLY A 24 21.18 -3.58 -29.91
CA GLY A 24 21.57 -2.36 -29.23
C GLY A 24 22.40 -2.62 -27.95
N ASN A 25 22.72 -1.54 -27.24
CA ASN A 25 23.42 -1.63 -25.97
C ASN A 25 22.57 -2.41 -24.95
N GLU A 26 23.25 -3.22 -24.15
CA GLU A 26 22.63 -3.92 -23.04
C GLU A 26 22.48 -2.97 -21.86
N ILE A 27 21.30 -3.01 -21.22
CA ILE A 27 21.05 -2.34 -19.95
C ILE A 27 20.69 -3.40 -18.90
N LEU A 28 21.13 -3.18 -17.68
CA LEU A 28 20.69 -3.98 -16.55
C LEU A 28 19.35 -3.43 -16.04
N PHE A 29 18.38 -4.30 -15.94
CA PHE A 29 17.05 -3.99 -15.41
C PHE A 29 16.74 -4.94 -14.27
N THR A 30 16.48 -4.40 -13.12
CA THR A 30 15.97 -5.15 -11.97
C THR A 30 14.53 -4.70 -11.73
N PRO A 31 13.53 -5.54 -12.02
CA PRO A 31 12.17 -5.20 -11.65
C PRO A 31 12.12 -4.95 -10.15
N SER A 32 11.76 -3.75 -9.76
CA SER A 32 11.49 -3.41 -8.36
C SER A 32 10.06 -3.74 -7.93
N TYR A 33 9.25 -4.15 -8.90
CA TYR A 33 7.83 -4.40 -8.72
C TYR A 33 7.55 -5.91 -8.74
N VAL A 34 7.06 -6.40 -7.63
CA VAL A 34 6.25 -7.62 -7.60
C VAL A 34 4.84 -7.14 -7.88
N ASP A 35 4.18 -7.69 -8.92
CA ASP A 35 2.73 -7.56 -9.04
C ASP A 35 2.13 -8.34 -7.87
N ASP A 36 2.04 -7.67 -6.75
CA ASP A 36 1.54 -8.21 -5.48
C ASP A 36 0.06 -7.87 -5.29
N GLY A 37 -0.60 -7.43 -6.35
CA GLY A 37 -1.97 -6.95 -6.29
C GLY A 37 -2.12 -5.56 -5.68
N LEU A 38 -0.98 -4.90 -5.36
CA LEU A 38 -0.92 -3.51 -4.90
C LEU A 38 -0.28 -2.65 -5.98
N ASP A 39 -1.09 -2.03 -6.82
CA ASP A 39 -0.63 -1.01 -7.78
C ASP A 39 -0.41 0.31 -7.01
N MET A 40 0.81 0.51 -6.51
CA MET A 40 1.18 1.69 -5.72
C MET A 40 1.58 2.83 -6.62
N ILE A 41 1.00 4.01 -6.40
CA ILE A 41 1.36 5.26 -7.08
C ILE A 41 2.12 6.20 -6.16
N LEU A 42 3.05 6.93 -6.72
CA LEU A 42 3.76 7.97 -6.00
C LEU A 42 2.86 9.22 -5.91
N MET A 43 2.54 9.61 -4.69
CA MET A 43 1.97 10.92 -4.37
C MET A 43 3.12 11.87 -4.07
N GLU A 44 3.28 12.89 -4.90
CA GLU A 44 4.34 13.88 -4.72
C GLU A 44 4.13 14.72 -3.45
N SER A 45 5.22 15.25 -2.89
CA SER A 45 5.12 16.15 -1.73
C SER A 45 4.40 17.44 -2.11
N ALA A 46 3.51 17.90 -1.26
CA ALA A 46 2.76 19.13 -1.50
C ALA A 46 2.39 19.85 -0.21
N THR A 47 1.98 21.12 -0.37
CA THR A 47 1.28 21.87 0.67
C THR A 47 -0.09 22.24 0.12
N PHE A 48 -1.14 21.86 0.80
CA PHE A 48 -2.52 22.05 0.37
C PHE A 48 -3.38 22.59 1.50
N LEU A 49 -4.57 23.07 1.16
CA LEU A 49 -5.54 23.58 2.12
C LEU A 49 -6.43 22.41 2.56
N MET A 50 -6.16 21.87 3.75
CA MET A 50 -6.89 20.78 4.37
C MET A 50 -8.16 21.28 5.04
N GLY A 51 -9.22 20.50 5.01
CA GLY A 51 -10.54 20.83 5.54
C GLY A 51 -11.43 21.51 4.51
N GLY A 52 -12.69 21.68 4.82
CA GLY A 52 -13.65 22.30 3.94
C GLY A 52 -14.61 23.17 4.73
N ASN A 53 -15.14 24.20 4.09
CA ASN A 53 -16.22 25.03 4.60
C ASN A 53 -17.47 24.85 3.74
N ASP A 54 -17.95 23.61 3.67
CA ASP A 54 -19.16 23.26 2.89
C ASP A 54 -20.48 23.52 3.64
N GLY A 55 -20.37 24.18 4.80
CA GLY A 55 -21.53 24.54 5.63
C GLY A 55 -22.05 23.42 6.53
N ASN A 56 -21.46 22.23 6.47
CA ASN A 56 -21.82 21.07 7.27
C ASN A 56 -20.63 20.57 8.12
N GLU A 57 -20.39 21.21 9.27
CA GLU A 57 -19.49 20.70 10.32
C GLU A 57 -18.01 20.51 9.95
N SER A 58 -17.58 20.76 8.71
CA SER A 58 -16.18 20.79 8.33
C SER A 58 -15.50 21.98 9.01
N GLY A 59 -14.48 21.69 9.81
CA GLY A 59 -13.77 22.69 10.60
C GLY A 59 -13.07 23.74 9.72
N PRO A 60 -12.38 24.70 10.33
CA PRO A 60 -11.66 25.73 9.59
C PRO A 60 -10.58 25.10 8.70
N THR A 61 -10.42 25.63 7.48
CA THR A 61 -9.34 25.22 6.60
C THR A 61 -7.98 25.72 7.09
N PHE A 62 -6.96 24.91 6.94
CA PHE A 62 -5.58 25.25 7.30
C PHE A 62 -4.58 24.61 6.34
N LEU A 63 -3.43 25.27 6.14
CA LEU A 63 -2.37 24.76 5.29
C LEU A 63 -1.65 23.59 5.98
N VAL A 64 -1.56 22.46 5.26
CA VAL A 64 -0.85 21.26 5.69
C VAL A 64 0.16 20.86 4.63
N SER A 65 1.36 20.49 5.05
CA SER A 65 2.37 19.92 4.15
C SER A 65 2.45 18.41 4.35
N VAL A 66 2.36 17.68 3.24
CA VAL A 66 2.57 16.22 3.21
C VAL A 66 3.87 15.92 2.48
N PRO A 67 4.73 15.03 3.01
CA PRO A 67 5.88 14.52 2.25
C PRO A 67 5.40 13.63 1.11
N ALA A 68 6.29 13.30 0.17
CA ALA A 68 5.98 12.29 -0.84
C ALA A 68 5.78 10.91 -0.18
N PHE A 69 4.76 10.19 -0.64
CA PHE A 69 4.41 8.85 -0.15
C PHE A 69 3.83 7.99 -1.28
N TYR A 70 3.80 6.68 -1.06
CA TYR A 70 3.13 5.77 -1.99
C TYR A 70 1.74 5.42 -1.47
N LEU A 71 0.75 5.44 -2.36
CA LEU A 71 -0.62 5.04 -2.07
C LEU A 71 -1.06 3.97 -3.07
N SER A 72 -1.82 2.98 -2.59
CA SER A 72 -2.46 2.02 -3.49
C SER A 72 -3.51 2.72 -4.35
N LYS A 73 -3.54 2.41 -5.65
CA LYS A 73 -4.54 2.91 -6.61
C LYS A 73 -5.96 2.49 -6.28
N VAL A 74 -6.07 1.35 -5.64
CA VAL A 74 -7.35 0.74 -5.29
C VAL A 74 -7.35 0.37 -3.82
N GLU A 75 -8.53 0.19 -3.29
CA GLU A 75 -8.71 -0.37 -1.96
C GLU A 75 -8.11 -1.78 -1.88
N THR A 76 -7.71 -2.19 -0.68
CA THR A 76 -7.19 -3.55 -0.46
C THR A 76 -8.23 -4.58 -0.87
N THR A 77 -7.88 -5.41 -1.85
CA THR A 77 -8.80 -6.41 -2.39
C THR A 77 -8.96 -7.61 -1.45
N GLN A 78 -10.09 -8.30 -1.57
CA GLN A 78 -10.35 -9.53 -0.82
C GLN A 78 -9.30 -10.60 -1.09
N LYS A 79 -8.83 -10.72 -2.33
CA LYS A 79 -7.75 -11.64 -2.69
C LYS A 79 -6.47 -11.35 -1.93
N LEU A 80 -5.97 -10.11 -2.00
CA LEU A 80 -4.76 -9.72 -1.30
C LEU A 80 -4.90 -9.91 0.22
N TRP A 81 -6.09 -9.58 0.76
CA TRP A 81 -6.36 -9.82 2.17
C TRP A 81 -6.22 -11.30 2.54
N VAL A 82 -6.83 -12.20 1.75
CA VAL A 82 -6.74 -13.64 1.99
C VAL A 82 -5.31 -14.15 1.87
N GLU A 83 -4.55 -13.65 0.91
CA GLU A 83 -3.13 -14.03 0.74
C GLU A 83 -2.28 -13.66 1.97
N VAL A 84 -2.58 -12.54 2.63
CA VAL A 84 -1.83 -12.05 3.79
C VAL A 84 -2.37 -12.63 5.10
N MET A 85 -3.69 -12.68 5.26
CA MET A 85 -4.35 -12.96 6.54
C MET A 85 -4.90 -14.40 6.64
N ASN A 86 -4.93 -15.15 5.52
CA ASN A 86 -5.44 -16.51 5.42
C ASN A 86 -6.96 -16.68 5.72
N TYR A 87 -7.74 -15.60 5.71
CA TYR A 87 -9.20 -15.64 5.83
C TYR A 87 -9.84 -14.45 5.11
N ASN A 88 -11.13 -14.55 4.77
CA ASN A 88 -11.91 -13.45 4.21
C ASN A 88 -12.99 -13.00 5.21
N PRO A 89 -12.89 -11.77 5.77
CA PRO A 89 -13.88 -11.26 6.71
C PRO A 89 -15.13 -10.68 6.02
N THR A 90 -15.06 -10.43 4.72
CA THR A 90 -16.09 -9.67 3.98
C THR A 90 -17.43 -10.36 4.00
N CYS A 91 -17.45 -11.69 4.03
CA CYS A 91 -18.70 -12.44 3.99
C CYS A 91 -18.58 -13.80 4.66
N THR A 92 -19.37 -14.00 5.75
CA THR A 92 -19.59 -15.31 6.35
C THR A 92 -20.75 -16.06 5.69
N ASP A 93 -21.70 -15.34 5.05
CA ASP A 93 -22.97 -15.88 4.54
C ASP A 93 -23.26 -15.48 3.08
N CYS A 94 -22.28 -14.95 2.34
CA CYS A 94 -22.50 -14.59 0.93
C CYS A 94 -22.52 -15.83 0.02
N PRO A 95 -23.55 -15.95 -0.82
CA PRO A 95 -23.59 -17.01 -1.82
C PRO A 95 -22.66 -16.78 -3.02
N SER A 96 -22.02 -15.62 -3.08
CA SER A 96 -21.09 -15.29 -4.16
C SER A 96 -19.68 -15.74 -3.83
N PRO A 97 -18.96 -16.29 -4.80
CA PRO A 97 -17.54 -16.57 -4.63
C PRO A 97 -16.81 -15.26 -4.26
N VAL A 98 -15.73 -15.39 -3.50
CA VAL A 98 -14.78 -14.31 -3.26
C VAL A 98 -14.42 -13.73 -4.62
N ASP A 99 -14.77 -12.47 -4.86
CA ASP A 99 -14.34 -11.78 -6.06
C ASP A 99 -12.96 -11.17 -5.76
N ASP A 100 -11.97 -11.63 -6.49
CA ASP A 100 -10.58 -11.24 -6.32
C ASP A 100 -10.37 -9.71 -6.36
N TYR A 101 -11.28 -8.99 -6.99
CA TYR A 101 -11.15 -7.55 -7.25
C TYR A 101 -12.01 -6.67 -6.36
N TYR A 102 -12.90 -7.23 -5.55
CA TYR A 102 -13.71 -6.42 -4.62
C TYR A 102 -12.90 -6.02 -3.40
N PRO A 103 -13.16 -4.82 -2.84
CA PRO A 103 -12.56 -4.39 -1.59
C PRO A 103 -12.88 -5.35 -0.44
N VAL A 104 -11.92 -5.55 0.46
CA VAL A 104 -12.20 -6.20 1.74
C VAL A 104 -13.05 -5.27 2.61
N SER A 105 -14.01 -5.83 3.30
CA SER A 105 -14.86 -5.12 4.25
C SER A 105 -15.03 -5.91 5.55
N ASN A 106 -15.75 -5.33 6.51
CA ASN A 106 -15.98 -5.95 7.82
C ASN A 106 -14.68 -6.22 8.59
N ILE A 107 -13.76 -5.25 8.52
CA ILE A 107 -12.49 -5.24 9.24
C ILE A 107 -12.48 -4.10 10.26
N THR A 108 -11.78 -4.29 11.34
CA THR A 108 -11.49 -3.24 12.32
C THR A 108 -10.21 -2.49 11.92
N TRP A 109 -9.99 -1.33 12.55
CA TRP A 109 -8.70 -0.62 12.44
C TRP A 109 -7.52 -1.51 12.87
N TYR A 110 -7.72 -2.31 13.92
CA TYR A 110 -6.71 -3.25 14.40
C TYR A 110 -6.36 -4.30 13.35
N ASP A 111 -7.37 -4.88 12.69
CA ASP A 111 -7.14 -5.83 11.59
C ASP A 111 -6.33 -5.19 10.46
N ALA A 112 -6.62 -3.92 10.15
CA ALA A 112 -5.91 -3.20 9.10
C ALA A 112 -4.42 -2.98 9.43
N ILE A 113 -4.05 -2.65 10.67
CA ILE A 113 -2.65 -2.49 11.05
C ILE A 113 -1.91 -3.82 11.15
N VAL A 114 -2.59 -4.89 11.59
CA VAL A 114 -2.06 -6.27 11.54
C VAL A 114 -1.76 -6.65 10.09
N PHE A 115 -2.70 -6.41 9.18
CA PHE A 115 -2.52 -6.64 7.75
C PHE A 115 -1.30 -5.87 7.21
N CYS A 116 -1.18 -4.57 7.51
CA CYS A 116 -0.04 -3.75 7.07
C CYS A 116 1.31 -4.34 7.52
N ASN A 117 1.42 -4.76 8.77
CA ASN A 117 2.66 -5.35 9.27
C ASN A 117 2.94 -6.72 8.63
N LYS A 118 1.94 -7.59 8.54
CA LYS A 118 2.11 -8.90 7.88
C LYS A 118 2.51 -8.76 6.41
N LEU A 119 1.87 -7.84 5.70
CA LEU A 119 2.24 -7.54 4.32
C LEU A 119 3.68 -7.01 4.23
N SER A 120 4.08 -6.13 5.16
CA SER A 120 5.46 -5.63 5.24
C SER A 120 6.46 -6.78 5.40
N PHE A 121 6.22 -7.71 6.30
CA PHE A 121 7.06 -8.91 6.46
C PHE A 121 7.12 -9.75 5.19
N LEU A 122 5.97 -10.01 4.55
CA LEU A 122 5.92 -10.77 3.29
C LEU A 122 6.74 -10.13 2.17
N LYS A 123 6.86 -8.80 2.19
CA LYS A 123 7.62 -8.02 1.20
C LYS A 123 9.06 -7.74 1.64
N GLY A 124 9.50 -8.23 2.79
CA GLY A 124 10.84 -7.98 3.32
C GLY A 124 11.08 -6.53 3.72
N LEU A 125 10.02 -5.79 4.05
CA LEU A 125 10.06 -4.41 4.50
C LEU A 125 10.01 -4.33 6.03
N SER A 126 10.49 -3.21 6.60
CA SER A 126 10.39 -2.93 8.03
C SER A 126 8.96 -2.53 8.37
N PRO A 127 8.23 -3.28 9.22
CA PRO A 127 6.87 -2.93 9.63
C PRO A 127 6.80 -1.58 10.32
N CYS A 128 5.66 -0.90 10.14
CA CYS A 128 5.47 0.45 10.69
C CYS A 128 4.87 0.44 12.10
N TYR A 129 4.06 -0.57 12.43
CA TYR A 129 3.36 -0.59 13.71
C TYR A 129 4.06 -1.48 14.73
N SER A 130 4.02 -1.06 15.99
CA SER A 130 4.49 -1.86 17.12
C SER A 130 3.60 -1.70 18.35
N ILE A 131 3.57 -2.74 19.19
CA ILE A 131 2.96 -2.71 20.52
C ILE A 131 4.06 -3.09 21.52
N ASN A 132 4.38 -2.20 22.44
CA ASN A 132 5.49 -2.37 23.39
C ASN A 132 6.84 -2.69 22.70
N GLY A 133 7.07 -2.16 21.51
CA GLY A 133 8.27 -2.39 20.71
C GLY A 133 8.27 -3.70 19.89
N GLU A 134 7.26 -4.55 20.04
CA GLU A 134 7.08 -5.75 19.23
C GLU A 134 6.37 -5.38 17.92
N THR A 135 6.95 -5.77 16.78
CA THR A 135 6.42 -5.47 15.44
C THR A 135 5.71 -6.66 14.79
N ASP A 136 5.98 -7.88 15.27
CA ASP A 136 5.29 -9.07 14.75
C ASP A 136 3.88 -9.17 15.36
N PRO A 137 2.82 -9.02 14.54
CA PRO A 137 1.45 -9.06 15.05
C PRO A 137 1.05 -10.40 15.69
N ASP A 138 1.73 -11.48 15.33
CA ASP A 138 1.43 -12.80 15.91
C ASP A 138 1.87 -12.89 17.37
N ASN A 139 2.75 -11.98 17.83
CA ASN A 139 3.18 -11.83 19.21
C ASN A 139 2.39 -10.75 19.99
N TRP A 140 1.47 -10.05 19.36
CA TRP A 140 0.69 -9.01 20.03
C TRP A 140 -0.37 -9.62 20.92
N ILE A 141 -0.33 -9.26 22.19
CA ILE A 141 -1.34 -9.72 23.16
C ILE A 141 -2.54 -8.77 23.07
N TYR A 142 -3.66 -9.29 22.58
CA TYR A 142 -4.91 -8.53 22.54
C TYR A 142 -5.38 -8.26 23.98
N GLN A 143 -5.41 -6.98 24.35
CA GLN A 143 -5.91 -6.49 25.64
C GLN A 143 -6.86 -5.32 25.39
N ASN A 144 -7.73 -5.02 26.34
CA ASN A 144 -8.54 -3.81 26.31
C ASN A 144 -7.65 -2.56 26.13
N ASN A 145 -8.09 -1.61 25.30
CA ASN A 145 -7.38 -0.38 24.94
C ASN A 145 -6.06 -0.62 24.19
N ILE A 146 -6.03 -1.60 23.31
CA ILE A 146 -4.84 -1.92 22.52
C ILE A 146 -4.46 -0.76 21.57
N GLU A 147 -5.43 0.01 21.10
CA GLU A 147 -5.22 1.17 20.23
C GLU A 147 -4.33 2.23 20.88
N GLU A 148 -4.46 2.42 22.20
CA GLU A 148 -3.64 3.37 22.96
C GLU A 148 -2.16 2.99 23.07
N ARG A 149 -1.83 1.74 22.72
CA ARG A 149 -0.47 1.19 22.82
C ARG A 149 0.21 1.03 21.48
N VAL A 150 -0.54 1.19 20.40
CA VAL A 150 0.02 1.07 19.05
C VAL A 150 0.85 2.30 18.74
N VAL A 151 2.09 2.08 18.37
CA VAL A 151 3.00 3.12 17.89
C VAL A 151 3.25 2.89 16.41
N CYS A 152 3.19 3.98 15.61
CA CYS A 152 3.57 3.96 14.21
C CYS A 152 4.94 4.62 14.04
N ASP A 153 5.91 3.88 13.52
CA ASP A 153 7.18 4.45 13.05
C ASP A 153 7.00 4.97 11.64
N TRP A 154 6.86 6.27 11.49
CA TRP A 154 6.69 6.97 10.21
C TRP A 154 7.95 6.94 9.33
N ASN A 155 9.11 6.52 9.85
CA ASN A 155 10.35 6.37 9.08
C ASN A 155 10.55 4.96 8.54
N ALA A 156 9.78 3.99 9.05
CA ALA A 156 9.79 2.63 8.55
C ALA A 156 9.35 2.59 7.08
N LYS A 157 9.81 1.57 6.33
CA LYS A 157 9.57 1.45 4.89
C LYS A 157 8.46 0.45 4.56
N GLY A 158 7.78 -0.05 5.57
CA GLY A 158 6.66 -0.97 5.42
C GLY A 158 5.37 -0.27 5.05
N TYR A 159 4.33 -1.09 4.93
CA TYR A 159 2.98 -0.63 4.67
C TYR A 159 2.35 -0.06 5.94
N ARG A 160 1.55 0.96 5.76
CA ARG A 160 0.76 1.60 6.83
C ARG A 160 -0.50 2.22 6.27
N LEU A 161 -1.43 2.55 7.13
CA LEU A 161 -2.55 3.39 6.77
C LEU A 161 -2.06 4.82 6.48
N PRO A 162 -2.68 5.54 5.54
CA PRO A 162 -2.44 6.96 5.39
C PRO A 162 -2.92 7.70 6.65
N ASN A 163 -2.26 8.80 6.99
CA ASN A 163 -2.83 9.74 7.96
C ASN A 163 -3.93 10.58 7.30
N GLU A 164 -4.64 11.36 8.10
CA GLU A 164 -5.77 12.17 7.63
C GLU A 164 -5.38 13.13 6.50
N ALA A 165 -4.23 13.81 6.64
CA ALA A 165 -3.75 14.75 5.63
C ALA A 165 -3.33 14.04 4.31
N GLU A 166 -2.66 12.90 4.42
CA GLU A 166 -2.31 12.09 3.25
C GLU A 166 -3.57 11.58 2.55
N TRP A 167 -4.57 11.16 3.32
CA TRP A 167 -5.84 10.67 2.78
C TRP A 167 -6.61 11.78 2.05
N GLU A 168 -6.78 12.96 2.68
CA GLU A 168 -7.49 14.09 2.09
C GLU A 168 -6.79 14.61 0.84
N TYR A 169 -5.45 14.73 0.89
CA TYR A 169 -4.64 15.13 -0.26
C TYR A 169 -4.83 14.18 -1.46
N ALA A 170 -4.80 12.88 -1.20
CA ALA A 170 -5.00 11.87 -2.24
C ALA A 170 -6.43 11.87 -2.78
N ALA A 171 -7.44 11.98 -1.90
CA ALA A 171 -8.84 12.05 -2.29
C ALA A 171 -9.17 13.31 -3.12
N GLY A 172 -8.46 14.41 -2.89
CA GLY A 172 -8.53 15.63 -3.69
C GLY A 172 -7.82 15.56 -5.05
N GLY A 173 -7.19 14.42 -5.40
CA GLY A 173 -6.49 14.26 -6.68
C GLY A 173 -5.00 14.64 -6.64
N GLY A 174 -4.45 14.90 -5.46
CA GLY A 174 -3.03 15.22 -5.30
C GLY A 174 -2.69 16.63 -5.76
N ALA A 175 -1.51 16.80 -6.39
CA ALA A 175 -1.00 18.10 -6.81
C ALA A 175 -1.70 18.72 -8.04
N GLU A 176 -2.68 18.03 -8.62
CA GLU A 176 -3.39 18.48 -9.84
C GLU A 176 -4.66 19.31 -9.53
N HIS A 177 -4.89 19.68 -8.27
CA HIS A 177 -6.02 20.52 -7.85
C HIS A 177 -5.59 21.83 -7.21
#